data_434c3fc18fccbc7817aa569a6e19c828
#
_entry.id   434c3fc18fccbc7817aa569a6e19c828
#
_cell.length_a   1.000
_cell.length_b   1.000
_cell.length_c   1.000
_cell.angle_alpha   90.00
_cell.angle_beta   90.00
_cell.angle_gamma   90.00
#
_symmetry.space_group_name_H-M   'P 1'
#
loop_
_entity.id
_entity.type
_entity.pdbx_description
1 polymer ?
#
loop_
_entity_poly.entity_id
_entity_poly.type
_entity_poly.pdbx_seq_one_letter_code
_entity_poly.pdbx_strand_id
1 'polypeptide(L)'
;MKSFRKTICRFFCFVLLFSLILLPGCDSGPKADTDQSVTETFEELLAADYQVDYLIFGDGLELDLEALGELDPRDYAPVTTQEYTTRAGLEKRLKEVYALDETVKGLLSAKDSEGRERFQVRDGALWRATATSAFPYETVEGSIVLRSRTDSAASFVFEETGLDGSLYETALSMAKTARGWRLNGTRKDAQRTLLREGSGEDSAIPAGAARKAAEEFLAAFQSGDVSAISQAIGYGNDTTVWQQMKVTAAEITAAEDLDSYGDYTVRLTVEDGAGVFPEGTGDYRLLLSCNEMRWGGDRPIPWYFRPASEQHLETRWSDSLDEKEWAPALAVSDFIGWFGQQIFTTPEELPPETLVEYAMIRTQPEDPEMVFTPQEIDAAIQRLFGITGFDGKQTKFYSKEKNGYLIWGRGGSFYNTLTPKPKTANGQSQVDVTLYRDPLCTMKLRTVRYTMAENEDGSWRFVSAIPVE
;
A
#
# COMPACT_ATOMS: atom_id res chain seq x y z
N MET A 1 0.17 -25.87 -9.83
CA MET A 1 -0.49 -26.03 -8.52
C MET A 1 0.22 -26.91 -7.50
N LYS A 2 0.82 -28.06 -7.82
CA LYS A 2 1.65 -28.81 -6.85
C LYS A 2 3.04 -28.22 -6.59
N SER A 3 3.55 -27.36 -7.45
CA SER A 3 4.87 -26.71 -7.35
C SER A 3 4.86 -25.57 -6.32
N PHE A 4 3.86 -24.71 -6.32
CA PHE A 4 3.77 -23.51 -5.47
C PHE A 4 3.77 -23.83 -3.95
N ARG A 5 3.05 -24.87 -3.54
CA ARG A 5 3.07 -25.36 -2.14
C ARG A 5 4.45 -25.86 -1.67
N LYS A 6 5.28 -26.36 -2.60
CA LYS A 6 6.63 -26.82 -2.25
C LYS A 6 7.61 -25.67 -2.05
N THR A 7 7.43 -24.56 -2.77
CA THR A 7 8.32 -23.40 -2.69
C THR A 7 8.14 -22.65 -1.38
N ILE A 8 6.89 -22.41 -0.95
CA ILE A 8 6.59 -21.69 0.31
C ILE A 8 7.00 -22.53 1.53
N CYS A 9 6.74 -23.82 1.57
CA CYS A 9 7.23 -24.69 2.63
C CYS A 9 8.76 -24.78 2.68
N ARG A 10 9.45 -24.66 1.55
CA ARG A 10 10.92 -24.58 1.51
C ARG A 10 11.43 -23.24 2.03
N PHE A 11 10.72 -22.14 1.80
CA PHE A 11 11.08 -20.81 2.28
C PHE A 11 11.03 -20.72 3.82
N PHE A 12 10.00 -21.28 4.46
CA PHE A 12 9.91 -21.31 5.94
C PHE A 12 10.89 -22.28 6.60
N CYS A 13 11.20 -23.42 5.97
CA CYS A 13 12.27 -24.30 6.45
C CYS A 13 13.67 -23.68 6.32
N PHE A 14 13.91 -22.79 5.36
CA PHE A 14 15.22 -22.16 5.17
C PHE A 14 15.52 -21.11 6.24
N VAL A 15 14.55 -20.35 6.71
CA VAL A 15 14.73 -19.36 7.81
C VAL A 15 15.06 -20.06 9.13
N LEU A 16 14.52 -21.25 9.40
CA LEU A 16 14.85 -22.06 10.58
C LEU A 16 16.20 -22.81 10.49
N LEU A 17 16.71 -23.05 9.28
CA LEU A 17 18.00 -23.73 9.10
C LEU A 17 19.21 -22.81 9.27
N PHE A 18 19.06 -21.49 9.14
CA PHE A 18 20.15 -20.53 9.35
C PHE A 18 20.57 -20.38 10.82
N SER A 19 19.71 -20.79 11.76
CA SER A 19 20.00 -20.77 13.20
C SER A 19 20.83 -21.97 13.69
N LEU A 20 21.12 -22.97 12.85
CA LEU A 20 21.69 -24.26 13.27
C LEU A 20 23.08 -24.59 12.67
N ILE A 21 23.69 -23.69 11.89
CA ILE A 21 25.05 -23.93 11.34
C ILE A 21 26.08 -23.07 12.09
N LEU A 22 26.20 -23.32 13.39
CA LEU A 22 27.41 -22.99 14.16
C LEU A 22 27.84 -24.24 14.91
N LEU A 23 28.33 -25.26 14.19
CA LEU A 23 29.13 -26.30 14.78
C LEU A 23 30.52 -26.25 14.11
N PRO A 24 31.61 -26.07 14.87
CA PRO A 24 32.97 -26.16 14.35
C PRO A 24 33.35 -27.63 14.29
N GLY A 25 33.68 -28.13 13.11
CA GLY A 25 34.23 -29.44 12.99
C GLY A 25 34.56 -29.88 11.58
N CYS A 26 35.83 -29.95 11.32
CA CYS A 26 36.57 -30.66 10.27
C CYS A 26 37.16 -29.81 9.14
N ASP A 27 38.46 -29.76 9.15
CA ASP A 27 39.39 -29.37 8.10
C ASP A 27 38.96 -29.90 6.71
N SER A 28 38.50 -29.00 5.90
CA SER A 28 38.59 -29.10 4.45
C SER A 28 38.98 -27.70 3.99
N GLY A 29 40.13 -27.56 3.38
CA GLY A 29 40.60 -26.32 2.77
C GLY A 29 39.51 -25.69 1.91
N PRO A 30 39.61 -24.40 1.57
CA PRO A 30 38.55 -23.69 0.86
C PRO A 30 38.22 -24.45 -0.42
N LYS A 31 37.00 -25.04 -0.48
CA LYS A 31 36.47 -25.62 -1.71
C LYS A 31 36.40 -24.50 -2.74
N ALA A 32 37.01 -24.72 -3.90
CA ALA A 32 36.85 -23.79 -5.02
C ALA A 32 35.34 -23.63 -5.33
N ASP A 33 34.93 -22.37 -5.48
CA ASP A 33 33.56 -22.10 -5.89
C ASP A 33 33.28 -22.78 -7.23
N THR A 34 32.19 -23.49 -7.34
CA THR A 34 31.68 -24.03 -8.62
C THR A 34 30.67 -23.07 -9.19
N ASP A 35 30.40 -23.15 -10.51
CA ASP A 35 29.34 -22.33 -11.13
C ASP A 35 27.98 -22.55 -10.47
N GLN A 36 27.67 -23.77 -10.09
CA GLN A 36 26.47 -24.11 -9.36
C GLN A 36 26.41 -23.44 -7.98
N SER A 37 27.48 -23.50 -7.19
CA SER A 37 27.52 -22.87 -5.84
C SER A 37 27.45 -21.35 -5.92
N VAL A 38 27.99 -20.76 -6.99
CA VAL A 38 27.92 -19.31 -7.24
C VAL A 38 26.53 -18.89 -7.67
N THR A 39 25.83 -19.72 -8.47
CA THR A 39 24.43 -19.47 -8.84
C THR A 39 23.49 -19.59 -7.64
N GLU A 40 23.64 -20.62 -6.82
CA GLU A 40 22.88 -20.78 -5.58
C GLU A 40 23.08 -19.58 -4.63
N THR A 41 24.32 -19.10 -4.50
CA THR A 41 24.62 -17.89 -3.71
C THR A 41 23.97 -16.63 -4.32
N PHE A 42 23.92 -16.52 -5.65
CA PHE A 42 23.24 -15.40 -6.30
C PHE A 42 21.73 -15.43 -6.04
N GLU A 43 21.09 -16.60 -6.12
CA GLU A 43 19.67 -16.78 -5.80
C GLU A 43 19.36 -16.36 -4.34
N GLU A 44 20.21 -16.77 -3.39
CA GLU A 44 20.09 -16.35 -1.99
C GLU A 44 20.23 -14.83 -1.81
N LEU A 45 21.21 -14.22 -2.49
CA LEU A 45 21.42 -12.77 -2.44
C LEU A 45 20.30 -11.98 -3.12
N LEU A 46 19.74 -12.50 -4.23
CA LEU A 46 18.62 -11.90 -4.90
C LEU A 46 17.35 -11.93 -4.03
N ALA A 47 17.13 -13.04 -3.33
CA ALA A 47 16.06 -13.13 -2.33
C ALA A 47 16.28 -12.18 -1.14
N ALA A 48 17.54 -11.99 -0.72
CA ALA A 48 17.88 -11.04 0.33
C ALA A 48 17.71 -9.58 -0.12
N ASP A 49 18.01 -9.26 -1.40
CA ASP A 49 17.75 -7.94 -1.99
C ASP A 49 16.24 -7.63 -2.00
N TYR A 50 15.42 -8.61 -2.34
CA TYR A 50 13.96 -8.47 -2.25
C TYR A 50 13.48 -8.14 -0.83
N GLN A 51 14.03 -8.83 0.18
CA GLN A 51 13.73 -8.53 1.58
C GLN A 51 14.20 -7.13 1.98
N VAL A 52 15.40 -6.70 1.52
CA VAL A 52 15.90 -5.34 1.77
C VAL A 52 14.99 -4.29 1.14
N ASP A 53 14.54 -4.50 -0.10
CA ASP A 53 13.61 -3.59 -0.75
C ASP A 53 12.31 -3.47 0.05
N TYR A 54 11.79 -4.60 0.54
CA TYR A 54 10.62 -4.63 1.41
C TYR A 54 10.84 -3.93 2.76
N LEU A 55 12.03 -4.05 3.37
CA LEU A 55 12.37 -3.33 4.60
C LEU A 55 12.45 -1.80 4.38
N ILE A 56 13.02 -1.36 3.26
CA ILE A 56 13.27 0.07 3.01
C ILE A 56 12.03 0.76 2.42
N PHE A 57 11.38 0.14 1.45
CA PHE A 57 10.31 0.76 0.67
C PHE A 57 8.91 0.20 1.01
N GLY A 58 8.83 -1.05 1.45
CA GLY A 58 7.61 -1.74 1.83
C GLY A 58 7.31 -1.68 3.33
N ASP A 59 6.51 -2.61 3.82
CA ASP A 59 6.05 -2.73 5.21
C ASP A 59 6.91 -3.65 6.09
N GLY A 60 8.11 -3.99 5.64
CA GLY A 60 8.97 -4.95 6.33
C GLY A 60 9.55 -4.51 7.69
N LEU A 61 9.40 -3.23 8.05
CA LEU A 61 9.75 -2.72 9.37
C LEU A 61 8.48 -2.46 10.19
N GLU A 62 8.42 -3.06 11.37
CA GLU A 62 7.40 -2.73 12.35
C GLU A 62 7.61 -1.31 12.86
N LEU A 63 6.54 -0.55 12.99
CA LEU A 63 6.56 0.84 13.41
C LEU A 63 5.67 1.03 14.65
N ASP A 64 6.15 1.82 15.61
CA ASP A 64 5.32 2.30 16.71
C ASP A 64 4.47 3.48 16.21
N LEU A 65 3.27 3.16 15.75
CA LEU A 65 2.33 4.18 15.28
C LEU A 65 1.53 4.81 16.41
N GLU A 66 1.47 4.19 17.61
CA GLU A 66 0.84 4.78 18.79
C GLU A 66 1.63 6.02 19.27
N ALA A 67 2.95 6.03 19.06
CA ALA A 67 3.81 7.16 19.37
C ALA A 67 3.53 8.43 18.55
N LEU A 68 2.72 8.33 17.47
CA LEU A 68 2.49 9.44 16.53
C LEU A 68 1.31 10.35 16.91
N GLY A 69 0.48 10.02 17.87
CA GLY A 69 -0.68 10.83 18.23
C GLY A 69 -1.66 10.99 17.06
N GLU A 70 -1.72 12.16 16.44
CA GLU A 70 -2.49 12.41 15.22
C GLU A 70 -1.63 12.08 13.99
N LEU A 71 -2.01 11.03 13.25
CA LEU A 71 -1.24 10.53 12.10
C LEU A 71 -1.40 11.41 10.85
N ASP A 72 -0.34 12.08 10.44
CA ASP A 72 -0.16 12.43 9.03
C ASP A 72 0.54 11.23 8.33
N PRO A 73 0.02 10.70 7.19
CA PRO A 73 0.70 9.65 6.42
C PRO A 73 2.11 10.06 5.97
N ARG A 74 2.44 11.35 6.06
CA ARG A 74 3.79 11.90 5.82
C ARG A 74 4.71 11.84 7.03
N ASP A 75 4.22 11.41 8.18
CA ASP A 75 4.99 11.37 9.42
C ASP A 75 5.97 10.20 9.45
N TYR A 76 6.91 10.30 10.38
CA TYR A 76 7.88 9.27 10.67
C TYR A 76 7.49 8.59 11.98
N ALA A 77 7.53 7.26 11.99
CA ALA A 77 7.32 6.47 13.20
C ALA A 77 8.60 5.77 13.63
N PRO A 78 8.80 5.57 14.96
CA PRO A 78 9.92 4.77 15.47
C PRO A 78 9.87 3.34 14.92
N VAL A 79 11.00 2.82 14.51
CA VAL A 79 11.13 1.40 14.13
C VAL A 79 11.21 0.56 15.41
N THR A 80 10.31 -0.42 15.53
CA THR A 80 10.26 -1.35 16.67
C THR A 80 10.85 -2.72 16.36
N THR A 81 11.07 -3.06 15.09
CA THR A 81 11.76 -4.30 14.69
C THR A 81 13.11 -4.37 15.38
N GLN A 82 13.26 -5.31 16.32
CA GLN A 82 14.37 -5.36 17.29
C GLN A 82 15.78 -5.28 16.65
N GLU A 83 15.95 -5.88 15.48
CA GLU A 83 17.22 -5.90 14.76
C GLU A 83 17.57 -4.57 14.09
N TYR A 84 16.56 -3.71 13.85
CA TYR A 84 16.68 -2.50 13.02
C TYR A 84 16.28 -1.22 13.75
N THR A 85 16.19 -1.24 15.07
CA THR A 85 15.87 -0.05 15.89
C THR A 85 16.88 1.08 15.76
N THR A 86 18.06 0.81 15.16
CA THR A 86 19.12 1.79 14.92
C THR A 86 19.55 1.78 13.45
N ARG A 87 20.08 2.93 12.99
CA ARG A 87 20.68 3.04 11.63
C ARG A 87 21.83 2.03 11.43
N ALA A 88 22.61 1.77 12.48
CA ALA A 88 23.72 0.82 12.42
C ALA A 88 23.24 -0.63 12.21
N GLY A 89 22.13 -1.01 12.82
CA GLY A 89 21.51 -2.34 12.62
C GLY A 89 21.09 -2.54 11.16
N LEU A 90 20.37 -1.56 10.60
CA LEU A 90 19.98 -1.59 9.19
C LEU A 90 21.21 -1.60 8.26
N GLU A 91 22.20 -0.73 8.50
CA GLU A 91 23.45 -0.68 7.73
C GLU A 91 24.18 -2.01 7.73
N LYS A 92 24.23 -2.70 8.87
CA LYS A 92 24.84 -4.03 8.96
C LYS A 92 24.13 -5.02 8.01
N ARG A 93 22.79 -5.03 8.01
CA ARG A 93 22.02 -5.90 7.11
C ARG A 93 22.30 -5.59 5.64
N LEU A 94 22.36 -4.32 5.26
CA LEU A 94 22.67 -3.91 3.89
C LEU A 94 24.07 -4.38 3.46
N LYS A 95 25.06 -4.28 4.33
CA LYS A 95 26.43 -4.77 4.08
C LYS A 95 26.54 -6.30 3.99
N GLU A 96 25.55 -7.04 4.45
CA GLU A 96 25.47 -8.49 4.22
C GLU A 96 25.00 -8.83 2.80
N VAL A 97 24.30 -7.92 2.13
CA VAL A 97 23.74 -8.13 0.79
C VAL A 97 24.60 -7.47 -0.27
N TYR A 98 25.08 -6.24 -0.04
CA TYR A 98 25.75 -5.44 -1.06
C TYR A 98 27.26 -5.30 -0.85
N ALA A 99 28.00 -5.29 -1.96
CA ALA A 99 29.43 -5.14 -1.99
C ALA A 99 29.88 -3.67 -1.87
N LEU A 100 29.11 -2.75 -2.48
CA LEU A 100 29.49 -1.35 -2.62
C LEU A 100 28.94 -0.50 -1.50
N ASP A 101 29.81 0.29 -0.86
CA ASP A 101 29.43 1.24 0.19
C ASP A 101 28.49 2.35 -0.35
N GLU A 102 28.62 2.72 -1.64
CA GLU A 102 27.72 3.66 -2.30
C GLU A 102 26.29 3.14 -2.36
N THR A 103 26.10 1.86 -2.70
CA THR A 103 24.76 1.22 -2.69
C THR A 103 24.16 1.26 -1.29
N VAL A 104 24.93 0.90 -0.28
CA VAL A 104 24.49 0.93 1.12
C VAL A 104 24.11 2.35 1.56
N LYS A 105 24.94 3.35 1.24
CA LYS A 105 24.63 4.77 1.54
C LYS A 105 23.40 5.25 0.79
N GLY A 106 23.27 4.90 -0.49
CA GLY A 106 22.11 5.23 -1.32
C GLY A 106 20.80 4.73 -0.69
N LEU A 107 20.79 3.47 -0.26
CA LEU A 107 19.62 2.88 0.41
C LEU A 107 19.29 3.53 1.76
N LEU A 108 20.33 3.84 2.58
CA LEU A 108 20.16 4.53 3.86
C LEU A 108 19.73 5.99 3.73
N SER A 109 19.93 6.61 2.56
CA SER A 109 19.47 7.96 2.20
C SER A 109 18.36 7.94 1.15
N ALA A 110 17.68 6.80 1.00
CA ALA A 110 16.58 6.65 0.06
C ALA A 110 15.49 7.70 0.35
N LYS A 111 14.89 8.19 -0.73
CA LYS A 111 13.84 9.20 -0.66
C LYS A 111 12.52 8.62 -1.14
N ASP A 112 11.43 9.19 -0.64
CA ASP A 112 10.09 8.92 -1.13
C ASP A 112 9.82 9.70 -2.45
N SER A 113 8.63 9.56 -2.99
CA SER A 113 8.18 10.25 -4.22
C SER A 113 8.15 11.78 -4.08
N GLU A 114 8.13 12.30 -2.84
CA GLU A 114 8.15 13.74 -2.56
C GLU A 114 9.58 14.27 -2.30
N GLY A 115 10.59 13.42 -2.42
CA GLY A 115 12.00 13.76 -2.22
C GLY A 115 12.42 13.83 -0.74
N ARG A 116 11.59 13.39 0.21
CA ARG A 116 11.92 13.33 1.63
C ARG A 116 12.71 12.06 1.94
N GLU A 117 13.65 12.14 2.87
CA GLU A 117 14.38 10.95 3.32
C GLU A 117 13.43 9.92 3.95
N ARG A 118 13.58 8.65 3.62
CA ARG A 118 12.78 7.57 4.22
C ARG A 118 13.12 7.27 5.66
N PHE A 119 14.34 7.57 6.06
CA PHE A 119 14.83 7.31 7.41
C PHE A 119 15.36 8.56 8.07
N GLN A 120 15.07 8.72 9.36
CA GLN A 120 15.65 9.73 10.23
C GLN A 120 16.19 9.05 11.48
N VAL A 121 17.17 9.69 12.13
CA VAL A 121 17.64 9.28 13.45
C VAL A 121 17.22 10.35 14.44
N ARG A 122 16.42 9.99 15.43
CA ARG A 122 15.99 10.87 16.51
C ARG A 122 16.36 10.19 17.83
N ASP A 123 17.11 10.87 18.68
CA ASP A 123 17.58 10.35 19.97
C ASP A 123 18.25 8.97 19.90
N GLY A 124 19.00 8.72 18.82
CA GLY A 124 19.69 7.46 18.56
C GLY A 124 18.81 6.33 17.99
N ALA A 125 17.50 6.46 17.98
CA ALA A 125 16.57 5.51 17.40
C ALA A 125 16.35 5.78 15.90
N LEU A 126 16.10 4.72 15.14
CA LEU A 126 15.72 4.80 13.73
C LEU A 126 14.22 5.07 13.62
N TRP A 127 13.88 6.07 12.82
CA TRP A 127 12.51 6.43 12.45
C TRP A 127 12.35 6.24 10.94
N ARG A 128 11.24 5.68 10.50
CA ARG A 128 10.91 5.50 9.09
C ARG A 128 9.66 6.29 8.71
N ALA A 129 9.64 6.86 7.50
CA ALA A 129 8.44 7.42 6.91
C ALA A 129 7.35 6.32 6.79
N THR A 130 6.12 6.66 7.17
CA THR A 130 5.01 5.69 7.19
C THR A 130 4.52 5.33 5.78
N ALA A 131 4.73 6.21 4.79
CA ALA A 131 4.41 5.92 3.39
C ALA A 131 5.28 4.78 2.84
N THR A 132 4.66 3.85 2.10
CA THR A 132 5.31 2.70 1.47
C THR A 132 5.19 2.75 -0.04
N SER A 133 6.05 2.02 -0.73
CA SER A 133 5.98 1.79 -2.17
C SER A 133 6.40 0.35 -2.47
N ALA A 134 5.73 -0.30 -3.44
CA ALA A 134 6.11 -1.63 -3.87
C ALA A 134 7.21 -1.59 -4.92
N PHE A 135 7.95 -2.69 -5.00
CA PHE A 135 8.80 -2.98 -6.13
C PHE A 135 7.94 -3.65 -7.22
N PRO A 136 7.91 -3.11 -8.45
CA PRO A 136 6.91 -3.49 -9.45
C PRO A 136 7.28 -4.72 -10.30
N TYR A 137 8.31 -5.48 -9.93
CA TYR A 137 8.79 -6.59 -10.74
C TYR A 137 8.94 -7.87 -9.93
N GLU A 138 8.53 -9.01 -10.52
CA GLU A 138 8.70 -10.34 -9.96
C GLU A 138 9.69 -11.16 -10.80
N THR A 139 10.61 -11.85 -10.14
CA THR A 139 11.57 -12.73 -10.82
C THR A 139 10.86 -14.02 -11.28
N VAL A 140 11.02 -14.36 -12.56
CA VAL A 140 10.50 -15.62 -13.12
C VAL A 140 11.32 -16.80 -12.60
N GLU A 141 10.66 -17.77 -12.00
CA GLU A 141 11.31 -18.95 -11.40
C GLU A 141 12.09 -19.73 -12.47
N GLY A 142 13.34 -20.07 -12.16
CA GLY A 142 14.20 -20.86 -13.05
C GLY A 142 14.81 -20.08 -14.22
N SER A 143 14.62 -18.76 -14.30
CA SER A 143 15.16 -17.94 -15.38
C SER A 143 16.61 -17.47 -15.15
N ILE A 144 17.19 -17.69 -13.97
CA ILE A 144 18.52 -17.20 -13.61
C ILE A 144 19.60 -17.94 -14.38
N VAL A 145 20.41 -17.18 -15.13
CA VAL A 145 21.52 -17.70 -15.95
C VAL A 145 22.83 -16.97 -15.64
N LEU A 146 23.86 -17.73 -15.29
CA LEU A 146 25.21 -17.22 -15.14
C LEU A 146 25.78 -16.88 -16.54
N ARG A 147 26.08 -15.60 -16.78
CA ARG A 147 26.61 -15.10 -18.05
C ARG A 147 28.15 -15.14 -18.09
N SER A 148 28.77 -14.73 -17.01
CA SER A 148 30.24 -14.74 -16.91
C SER A 148 30.69 -14.84 -15.46
N ARG A 149 31.88 -15.39 -15.26
CA ARG A 149 32.48 -15.54 -13.94
C ARG A 149 34.02 -15.41 -14.01
N THR A 150 34.54 -14.78 -12.96
CA THR A 150 35.94 -14.80 -12.57
C THR A 150 36.05 -15.25 -11.11
N ASP A 151 37.27 -15.30 -10.55
CA ASP A 151 37.48 -15.63 -9.14
C ASP A 151 36.89 -14.56 -8.18
N SER A 152 36.69 -13.35 -8.68
CA SER A 152 36.27 -12.17 -7.88
C SER A 152 34.97 -11.53 -8.31
N ALA A 153 34.39 -11.92 -9.45
CA ALA A 153 33.15 -11.33 -9.97
C ALA A 153 32.33 -12.35 -10.74
N ALA A 154 31.02 -12.21 -10.70
CA ALA A 154 30.10 -12.97 -11.52
C ALA A 154 28.94 -12.08 -12.02
N SER A 155 28.45 -12.30 -13.23
CA SER A 155 27.31 -11.61 -13.79
C SER A 155 26.21 -12.58 -14.18
N PHE A 156 24.99 -12.19 -13.91
CA PHE A 156 23.79 -12.97 -14.14
C PHE A 156 22.78 -12.19 -14.96
N VAL A 157 21.97 -12.91 -15.69
CA VAL A 157 20.71 -12.40 -16.23
C VAL A 157 19.58 -13.30 -15.77
N PHE A 158 18.41 -12.70 -15.64
CA PHE A 158 17.19 -13.39 -15.26
C PHE A 158 15.98 -12.63 -15.82
N GLU A 159 14.86 -13.31 -15.90
CA GLU A 159 13.63 -12.70 -16.36
C GLU A 159 12.84 -12.13 -15.19
N GLU A 160 12.22 -10.98 -15.40
CA GLU A 160 11.28 -10.34 -14.47
C GLU A 160 9.99 -10.00 -15.19
N THR A 161 8.87 -10.22 -14.52
CA THR A 161 7.56 -9.78 -14.98
C THR A 161 7.20 -8.47 -14.28
N GLY A 162 6.87 -7.43 -15.05
CA GLY A 162 6.31 -6.17 -14.55
C GLY A 162 4.85 -6.32 -14.16
N LEU A 163 4.32 -5.34 -13.42
CA LEU A 163 2.90 -5.30 -13.02
C LEU A 163 1.93 -5.29 -14.22
N ASP A 164 2.38 -4.79 -15.35
CA ASP A 164 1.64 -4.75 -16.62
C ASP A 164 1.74 -6.05 -17.44
N GLY A 165 2.35 -7.10 -16.87
CA GLY A 165 2.62 -8.36 -17.55
C GLY A 165 3.74 -8.29 -18.59
N SER A 166 4.45 -7.17 -18.69
CA SER A 166 5.65 -7.06 -19.53
C SER A 166 6.75 -7.95 -18.99
N LEU A 167 7.48 -8.61 -19.89
CA LEU A 167 8.61 -9.47 -19.55
C LEU A 167 9.91 -8.74 -19.86
N TYR A 168 10.81 -8.73 -18.90
CA TYR A 168 12.12 -8.07 -18.99
C TYR A 168 13.26 -9.07 -18.77
N GLU A 169 14.36 -8.92 -19.48
CA GLU A 169 15.64 -9.49 -19.10
C GLU A 169 16.35 -8.47 -18.20
N THR A 170 16.69 -8.89 -17.00
CA THR A 170 17.37 -8.07 -15.99
C THR A 170 18.79 -8.56 -15.80
N ALA A 171 19.76 -7.65 -15.84
CA ALA A 171 21.16 -7.96 -15.62
C ALA A 171 21.63 -7.46 -14.25
N LEU A 172 22.25 -8.34 -13.46
CA LEU A 172 22.81 -8.00 -12.15
C LEU A 172 24.14 -8.72 -11.95
N SER A 173 25.05 -8.11 -11.21
CA SER A 173 26.36 -8.71 -10.93
C SER A 173 26.64 -8.77 -9.44
N MET A 174 27.55 -9.65 -9.07
CA MET A 174 28.09 -9.74 -7.72
C MET A 174 29.62 -9.77 -7.72
N ALA A 175 30.20 -9.32 -6.61
CA ALA A 175 31.64 -9.35 -6.36
C ALA A 175 31.97 -10.18 -5.12
N LYS A 176 33.11 -10.84 -5.14
CA LYS A 176 33.68 -11.56 -3.99
C LYS A 176 34.44 -10.59 -3.10
N THR A 177 33.93 -10.37 -1.91
CA THR A 177 34.53 -9.52 -0.88
C THR A 177 35.23 -10.38 0.19
N ALA A 178 35.90 -9.75 1.15
CA ALA A 178 36.39 -10.45 2.33
C ALA A 178 35.28 -11.16 3.15
N ARG A 179 34.01 -10.77 2.93
CA ARG A 179 32.82 -11.35 3.59
C ARG A 179 32.07 -12.36 2.71
N GLY A 180 32.68 -12.81 1.60
CA GLY A 180 32.04 -13.67 0.60
C GLY A 180 31.40 -12.88 -0.55
N TRP A 181 30.60 -13.55 -1.36
CA TRP A 181 29.90 -12.95 -2.49
C TRP A 181 28.84 -11.95 -2.04
N ARG A 182 28.72 -10.81 -2.75
CA ARG A 182 27.74 -9.73 -2.49
C ARG A 182 27.30 -9.12 -3.80
N LEU A 183 26.07 -8.62 -3.88
CA LEU A 183 25.56 -7.90 -5.04
C LEU A 183 26.29 -6.56 -5.22
N ASN A 184 26.60 -6.20 -6.46
CA ASN A 184 27.21 -4.92 -6.79
C ASN A 184 26.22 -3.74 -6.80
N GLY A 185 24.92 -4.02 -6.90
CA GLY A 185 23.84 -3.02 -6.90
C GLY A 185 22.54 -3.64 -6.48
N THR A 186 21.49 -2.82 -6.41
CA THR A 186 20.14 -3.28 -6.12
C THR A 186 19.46 -3.78 -7.38
N ARG A 187 18.48 -4.67 -7.24
CA ARG A 187 17.61 -5.06 -8.33
C ARG A 187 16.82 -3.87 -8.89
N LYS A 188 16.50 -2.90 -8.02
CA LYS A 188 15.80 -1.67 -8.42
C LYS A 188 16.58 -0.85 -9.44
N ASP A 189 17.90 -0.78 -9.30
CA ASP A 189 18.81 -0.02 -10.18
C ASP A 189 19.36 -0.87 -11.34
N ALA A 190 18.98 -2.14 -11.44
CA ALA A 190 19.44 -3.05 -12.47
C ALA A 190 18.97 -2.61 -13.87
N GLN A 191 19.83 -2.85 -14.85
CA GLN A 191 19.45 -2.60 -16.25
C GLN A 191 18.44 -3.66 -16.70
N ARG A 192 17.31 -3.18 -17.24
CA ARG A 192 16.25 -4.02 -17.80
C ARG A 192 16.15 -3.83 -19.30
N THR A 193 16.02 -4.93 -20.01
CA THR A 193 15.75 -4.96 -21.44
C THR A 193 14.36 -5.57 -21.64
N LEU A 194 13.45 -4.84 -22.25
CA LEU A 194 12.12 -5.34 -22.55
C LEU A 194 12.21 -6.49 -23.54
N LEU A 195 11.74 -7.67 -23.18
CA LEU A 195 11.67 -8.85 -24.05
C LEU A 195 10.30 -8.96 -24.74
N ARG A 196 9.26 -8.64 -24.00
CA ARG A 196 7.88 -8.68 -24.48
C ARG A 196 7.09 -7.59 -23.77
N GLU A 197 6.39 -6.78 -24.56
CA GLU A 197 5.41 -5.87 -23.99
C GLU A 197 4.30 -6.69 -23.31
N GLY A 198 3.89 -6.24 -22.16
CA GLY A 198 2.64 -6.69 -21.55
C GLY A 198 1.53 -6.43 -22.54
N SER A 199 0.62 -7.34 -22.69
CA SER A 199 -0.44 -7.22 -23.70
C SER A 199 -1.34 -6.01 -23.47
N GLY A 200 -1.21 -5.32 -22.34
CA GLY A 200 -2.17 -4.29 -21.91
C GLY A 200 -3.61 -4.82 -21.80
N GLU A 201 -3.82 -6.01 -22.35
CA GLU A 201 -4.94 -6.86 -22.06
C GLU A 201 -4.65 -7.43 -20.68
N ASP A 202 -5.49 -7.12 -19.72
CA ASP A 202 -5.55 -7.79 -18.42
C ASP A 202 -5.08 -9.23 -18.62
N SER A 203 -4.00 -9.63 -17.94
CA SER A 203 -3.60 -11.05 -17.92
C SER A 203 -4.88 -11.79 -17.62
N ALA A 204 -5.40 -12.56 -18.59
CA ALA A 204 -6.77 -13.02 -18.54
C ALA A 204 -6.96 -13.75 -17.22
N ILE A 205 -7.56 -13.07 -16.25
CA ILE A 205 -7.80 -13.60 -14.92
C ILE A 205 -8.61 -14.87 -15.15
N PRO A 206 -8.16 -16.03 -14.70
CA PRO A 206 -8.86 -17.27 -14.99
C PRO A 206 -10.31 -17.17 -14.52
N ALA A 207 -11.25 -17.54 -15.36
CA ALA A 207 -12.66 -17.60 -15.00
C ALA A 207 -12.84 -18.31 -13.65
N GLY A 208 -13.55 -17.68 -12.72
CA GLY A 208 -13.75 -18.18 -11.36
C GLY A 208 -12.57 -17.93 -10.40
N ALA A 209 -11.56 -17.15 -10.78
CA ALA A 209 -10.45 -16.79 -9.88
C ALA A 209 -10.92 -16.04 -8.63
N ALA A 210 -11.87 -15.10 -8.79
CA ALA A 210 -12.45 -14.36 -7.66
C ALA A 210 -13.16 -15.29 -6.68
N ARG A 211 -13.95 -16.26 -7.19
CA ARG A 211 -14.63 -17.25 -6.35
C ARG A 211 -13.64 -18.12 -5.59
N LYS A 212 -12.63 -18.61 -6.27
CA LYS A 212 -11.59 -19.42 -5.65
C LYS A 212 -10.84 -18.65 -4.56
N ALA A 213 -10.51 -17.39 -4.80
CA ALA A 213 -9.87 -16.52 -3.80
C ALA A 213 -10.80 -16.27 -2.60
N ALA A 214 -12.11 -16.08 -2.81
CA ALA A 214 -13.09 -15.97 -1.75
C ALA A 214 -13.17 -17.25 -0.90
N GLU A 215 -13.23 -18.40 -1.52
CA GLU A 215 -13.26 -19.71 -0.83
C GLU A 215 -11.96 -19.95 -0.03
N GLU A 216 -10.80 -19.62 -0.59
CA GLU A 216 -9.50 -19.72 0.10
C GLU A 216 -9.44 -18.77 1.30
N PHE A 217 -9.91 -17.52 1.13
CA PHE A 217 -9.98 -16.55 2.23
C PHE A 217 -10.91 -17.03 3.34
N LEU A 218 -12.11 -17.46 3.03
CA LEU A 218 -13.08 -17.92 4.04
C LEU A 218 -12.61 -19.19 4.75
N ALA A 219 -11.95 -20.11 4.06
CA ALA A 219 -11.35 -21.29 4.68
C ALA A 219 -10.23 -20.91 5.66
N ALA A 220 -9.38 -19.96 5.29
CA ALA A 220 -8.34 -19.40 6.17
C ALA A 220 -8.96 -18.71 7.38
N PHE A 221 -9.98 -17.88 7.15
CA PHE A 221 -10.71 -17.15 8.17
C PHE A 221 -11.39 -18.08 9.19
N GLN A 222 -12.03 -19.14 8.72
CA GLN A 222 -12.67 -20.15 9.59
C GLN A 222 -11.64 -21.00 10.34
N SER A 223 -10.49 -21.27 9.77
CA SER A 223 -9.43 -22.04 10.44
C SER A 223 -8.72 -21.27 11.55
N GLY A 224 -8.84 -19.93 11.56
CA GLY A 224 -8.07 -19.05 12.45
C GLY A 224 -6.56 -19.05 12.12
N ASP A 225 -6.14 -19.57 10.97
CA ASP A 225 -4.75 -19.52 10.52
C ASP A 225 -4.41 -18.11 10.02
N VAL A 226 -3.84 -17.32 10.90
CA VAL A 226 -3.46 -15.93 10.64
C VAL A 226 -2.50 -15.80 9.47
N SER A 227 -1.59 -16.75 9.28
CA SER A 227 -0.67 -16.75 8.13
C SER A 227 -1.41 -16.95 6.83
N ALA A 228 -2.38 -17.88 6.79
CA ALA A 228 -3.21 -18.11 5.63
C ALA A 228 -4.14 -16.92 5.34
N ILE A 229 -4.68 -16.26 6.39
CA ILE A 229 -5.47 -15.03 6.24
C ILE A 229 -4.61 -13.92 5.63
N SER A 230 -3.42 -13.65 6.19
CA SER A 230 -2.48 -12.65 5.67
C SER A 230 -2.11 -12.90 4.22
N GLN A 231 -1.88 -14.15 3.85
CA GLN A 231 -1.65 -14.53 2.45
C GLN A 231 -2.88 -14.27 1.56
N ALA A 232 -4.07 -14.59 2.04
CA ALA A 232 -5.29 -14.42 1.26
C ALA A 232 -5.60 -12.96 0.98
N ILE A 233 -5.35 -12.07 1.95
CA ILE A 233 -5.57 -10.62 1.79
C ILE A 233 -4.40 -9.90 1.10
N GLY A 234 -3.28 -10.59 0.86
CA GLY A 234 -2.14 -10.01 0.12
C GLY A 234 -1.32 -8.97 0.90
N TYR A 235 -1.50 -8.86 2.20
CA TYR A 235 -0.81 -7.87 3.04
C TYR A 235 -0.12 -8.55 4.21
N GLY A 236 1.15 -8.20 4.45
CA GLY A 236 1.89 -8.61 5.65
C GLY A 236 1.59 -7.64 6.78
N ASN A 237 0.54 -7.86 7.56
CA ASN A 237 0.08 -6.87 8.50
C ASN A 237 -0.13 -7.38 9.90
N ASP A 238 -0.32 -6.42 10.79
CA ASP A 238 -0.74 -6.63 12.16
C ASP A 238 -1.91 -7.63 12.21
N THR A 239 -1.60 -8.79 12.72
CA THR A 239 -2.49 -9.94 12.76
C THR A 239 -3.20 -10.06 14.09
N THR A 240 -3.05 -9.08 14.98
CA THR A 240 -3.51 -9.14 16.38
C THR A 240 -5.02 -9.34 16.48
N VAL A 241 -5.79 -8.66 15.63
CA VAL A 241 -7.25 -8.81 15.56
C VAL A 241 -7.64 -10.23 15.13
N TRP A 242 -6.99 -10.74 14.08
CA TRP A 242 -7.27 -12.06 13.54
C TRP A 242 -6.94 -13.21 14.49
N GLN A 243 -5.94 -13.04 15.36
CA GLN A 243 -5.58 -13.99 16.39
C GLN A 243 -6.64 -14.13 17.49
N GLN A 244 -7.43 -13.07 17.69
CA GLN A 244 -8.49 -13.03 18.72
C GLN A 244 -9.84 -13.50 18.19
N MET A 245 -10.01 -13.48 16.87
CA MET A 245 -11.29 -13.85 16.25
C MET A 245 -11.52 -15.35 16.25
N LYS A 246 -12.78 -15.73 16.44
CA LYS A 246 -13.23 -17.12 16.34
C LYS A 246 -14.47 -17.23 15.48
N VAL A 247 -14.30 -17.80 14.30
CA VAL A 247 -15.36 -18.07 13.32
C VAL A 247 -15.58 -19.57 13.25
N THR A 248 -16.81 -20.01 13.50
CA THR A 248 -17.16 -21.44 13.55
C THR A 248 -17.78 -21.95 12.26
N ALA A 249 -18.34 -21.05 11.46
CA ALA A 249 -18.86 -21.37 10.13
C ALA A 249 -18.73 -20.17 9.19
N ALA A 250 -18.43 -20.49 7.91
CA ALA A 250 -18.40 -19.51 6.82
C ALA A 250 -18.90 -20.19 5.54
N GLU A 251 -19.90 -19.61 4.88
CA GLU A 251 -20.51 -20.17 3.67
C GLU A 251 -20.91 -19.06 2.70
N ILE A 252 -20.56 -19.20 1.42
CA ILE A 252 -21.03 -18.30 0.36
C ILE A 252 -22.48 -18.69 0.03
N THR A 253 -23.42 -17.77 0.28
CA THR A 253 -24.86 -17.97 0.05
C THR A 253 -25.34 -17.35 -1.24
N ALA A 254 -24.68 -16.31 -1.74
CA ALA A 254 -24.89 -15.70 -3.05
C ALA A 254 -23.58 -15.21 -3.63
N ALA A 255 -23.48 -15.16 -4.94
CA ALA A 255 -22.27 -14.75 -5.65
C ALA A 255 -22.61 -14.04 -6.94
N GLU A 256 -21.86 -12.97 -7.23
CA GLU A 256 -21.75 -12.35 -8.54
C GLU A 256 -20.27 -12.42 -8.92
N ASP A 257 -19.96 -13.31 -9.85
CA ASP A 257 -18.59 -13.53 -10.33
C ASP A 257 -18.40 -12.78 -11.66
N LEU A 258 -17.58 -11.73 -11.62
CA LEU A 258 -17.03 -11.09 -12.80
C LEU A 258 -15.55 -11.46 -12.90
N ASP A 259 -14.96 -11.42 -14.09
CA ASP A 259 -13.60 -11.94 -14.34
C ASP A 259 -12.53 -11.36 -13.38
N SER A 260 -12.57 -10.05 -13.15
CA SER A 260 -11.61 -9.33 -12.27
C SER A 260 -12.18 -8.91 -10.91
N TYR A 261 -13.43 -9.24 -10.63
CA TYR A 261 -14.19 -8.75 -9.49
C TYR A 261 -15.13 -9.83 -8.98
N GLY A 262 -15.34 -9.90 -7.68
CA GLY A 262 -16.32 -10.79 -7.05
C GLY A 262 -17.09 -10.07 -5.96
N ASP A 263 -18.41 -10.22 -5.95
CA ASP A 263 -19.30 -9.75 -4.91
C ASP A 263 -20.05 -10.95 -4.32
N TYR A 264 -19.77 -11.24 -3.07
CA TYR A 264 -20.29 -12.43 -2.40
C TYR A 264 -21.10 -12.06 -1.17
N THR A 265 -22.26 -12.68 -1.02
CA THR A 265 -22.92 -12.76 0.27
C THR A 265 -22.43 -13.98 1.00
N VAL A 266 -21.87 -13.77 2.19
CA VAL A 266 -21.28 -14.82 3.03
C VAL A 266 -22.08 -14.91 4.33
N ARG A 267 -22.53 -16.09 4.68
CA ARG A 267 -23.09 -16.35 6.01
C ARG A 267 -21.99 -16.77 6.96
N LEU A 268 -21.76 -15.96 8.01
CA LEU A 268 -20.81 -16.28 9.08
C LEU A 268 -21.52 -16.64 10.36
N THR A 269 -20.89 -17.54 11.12
CA THR A 269 -21.17 -17.72 12.56
C THR A 269 -19.93 -17.34 13.33
N VAL A 270 -20.00 -16.22 14.05
CA VAL A 270 -18.91 -15.62 14.82
C VAL A 270 -19.14 -15.91 16.28
N GLU A 271 -18.19 -16.58 16.92
CA GLU A 271 -18.20 -16.84 18.38
C GLU A 271 -17.51 -15.72 19.15
N ASP A 272 -16.40 -15.20 18.60
CA ASP A 272 -15.71 -14.01 19.07
C ASP A 272 -15.30 -13.16 17.87
N GLY A 273 -15.76 -11.94 17.80
CA GLY A 273 -15.50 -11.01 16.70
C GLY A 273 -14.38 -10.03 16.96
N ALA A 274 -13.66 -10.17 18.08
CA ALA A 274 -12.58 -9.26 18.50
C ALA A 274 -12.99 -7.77 18.49
N GLY A 275 -14.25 -7.47 18.75
CA GLY A 275 -14.82 -6.12 18.70
C GLY A 275 -15.01 -5.54 17.29
N VAL A 276 -14.68 -6.30 16.24
CA VAL A 276 -14.78 -5.89 14.82
C VAL A 276 -16.05 -6.43 14.17
N PHE A 277 -16.34 -7.72 14.41
CA PHE A 277 -17.52 -8.38 13.89
C PHE A 277 -18.52 -8.68 14.99
N PRO A 278 -19.83 -8.49 14.76
CA PRO A 278 -20.87 -8.87 15.71
C PRO A 278 -20.84 -10.39 15.97
N GLU A 279 -21.03 -10.79 17.24
CA GLU A 279 -21.18 -12.19 17.59
C GLU A 279 -22.53 -12.73 17.09
N GLY A 280 -22.56 -14.04 16.78
CA GLY A 280 -23.73 -14.74 16.28
C GLY A 280 -23.64 -15.05 14.79
N THR A 281 -24.80 -15.45 14.23
CA THR A 281 -24.88 -15.75 12.79
C THR A 281 -25.46 -14.56 12.03
N GLY A 282 -24.76 -14.14 10.97
CA GLY A 282 -25.17 -12.99 10.15
C GLY A 282 -24.70 -13.16 8.71
N ASP A 283 -25.33 -12.37 7.83
CA ASP A 283 -24.91 -12.26 6.43
C ASP A 283 -23.93 -11.10 6.29
N TYR A 284 -22.85 -11.35 5.56
CA TYR A 284 -21.74 -10.41 5.31
C TYR A 284 -21.56 -10.24 3.80
N ARG A 285 -21.11 -9.08 3.40
CA ARG A 285 -20.71 -8.82 2.02
C ARG A 285 -19.19 -8.89 1.94
N LEU A 286 -18.68 -9.69 1.02
CA LEU A 286 -17.28 -9.85 0.73
C LEU A 286 -17.02 -9.41 -0.71
N LEU A 287 -16.21 -8.37 -0.89
CA LEU A 287 -15.79 -7.89 -2.19
C LEU A 287 -14.33 -8.26 -2.45
N LEU A 288 -14.06 -8.81 -3.63
CA LEU A 288 -12.72 -9.07 -4.13
C LEU A 288 -12.48 -8.31 -5.43
N SER A 289 -11.28 -7.86 -5.65
CA SER A 289 -10.88 -7.20 -6.89
C SER A 289 -9.42 -7.52 -7.22
N CYS A 290 -9.14 -7.71 -8.50
CA CYS A 290 -7.82 -7.64 -9.07
C CYS A 290 -7.50 -6.17 -9.38
N ASN A 291 -7.25 -5.38 -8.38
CA ASN A 291 -6.86 -4.00 -8.61
C ASN A 291 -5.34 -3.93 -8.65
N GLU A 292 -4.78 -3.63 -9.83
CA GLU A 292 -3.34 -3.44 -10.05
C GLU A 292 -2.73 -2.41 -9.09
N MET A 293 -3.51 -1.43 -8.65
CA MET A 293 -3.10 -0.43 -7.67
C MET A 293 -3.15 -0.91 -6.21
N ARG A 294 -3.73 -2.07 -5.93
CA ARG A 294 -3.84 -2.64 -4.59
C ARG A 294 -3.08 -3.97 -4.46
N TRP A 295 -1.79 -3.98 -4.77
CA TRP A 295 -0.81 -5.00 -4.33
C TRP A 295 -1.13 -6.49 -4.63
N GLY A 296 -2.08 -6.78 -5.51
CA GLY A 296 -2.59 -8.13 -5.74
C GLY A 296 -2.16 -8.79 -7.04
N GLY A 297 -1.50 -8.07 -7.94
CA GLY A 297 -1.09 -8.64 -9.22
C GLY A 297 -2.22 -9.42 -9.91
N ASP A 298 -1.93 -10.59 -10.40
CA ASP A 298 -2.85 -11.46 -11.17
C ASP A 298 -3.93 -12.17 -10.32
N ARG A 299 -4.09 -11.82 -9.05
CA ARG A 299 -4.97 -12.52 -8.11
C ARG A 299 -5.98 -11.59 -7.47
N PRO A 300 -7.31 -11.94 -7.50
CA PRO A 300 -8.31 -11.23 -6.72
C PRO A 300 -8.00 -11.30 -5.22
N ILE A 301 -8.06 -10.16 -4.54
CA ILE A 301 -7.88 -10.07 -3.09
C ILE A 301 -9.10 -9.46 -2.43
N PRO A 302 -9.46 -9.89 -1.21
CA PRO A 302 -10.50 -9.25 -0.41
C PRO A 302 -10.12 -7.81 -0.09
N TRP A 303 -11.04 -6.87 -0.33
CA TRP A 303 -10.83 -5.46 0.00
C TRP A 303 -12.00 -4.85 0.78
N TYR A 304 -13.10 -5.58 0.91
CA TYR A 304 -14.23 -5.20 1.75
C TYR A 304 -14.85 -6.44 2.36
N PHE A 305 -15.07 -6.45 3.66
CA PHE A 305 -15.73 -7.55 4.36
C PHE A 305 -16.47 -7.02 5.59
N ARG A 306 -17.79 -6.85 5.49
CA ARG A 306 -18.65 -6.26 6.53
C ARG A 306 -20.02 -6.90 6.57
N PRO A 307 -20.76 -6.76 7.71
CA PRO A 307 -22.16 -7.14 7.76
C PRO A 307 -22.95 -6.56 6.58
N ALA A 308 -23.73 -7.40 5.91
CA ALA A 308 -24.49 -6.98 4.72
C ALA A 308 -25.54 -5.91 5.02
N SER A 309 -25.93 -5.75 6.29
CA SER A 309 -26.81 -4.67 6.76
C SER A 309 -26.14 -3.30 6.83
N GLU A 310 -24.80 -3.25 6.82
CA GLU A 310 -24.05 -2.01 6.85
C GLU A 310 -23.89 -1.45 5.43
N GLN A 311 -24.25 -0.18 5.24
CA GLN A 311 -24.01 0.54 4.00
C GLN A 311 -22.87 1.55 4.20
N HIS A 312 -21.81 1.38 3.44
CA HIS A 312 -20.67 2.29 3.42
C HIS A 312 -20.40 2.78 2.00
N LEU A 313 -19.69 3.88 1.88
CA LEU A 313 -19.34 4.46 0.58
C LEU A 313 -18.55 3.49 -0.30
N GLU A 314 -17.75 2.61 0.30
CA GLU A 314 -17.01 1.55 -0.42
C GLU A 314 -17.92 0.57 -1.16
N THR A 315 -19.20 0.52 -0.80
CA THR A 315 -20.23 -0.31 -1.48
C THR A 315 -20.88 0.39 -2.68
N ARG A 316 -20.43 1.58 -3.05
CA ARG A 316 -21.00 2.37 -4.17
C ARG A 316 -20.94 1.69 -5.55
N TRP A 317 -20.15 0.62 -5.67
CA TRP A 317 -20.14 -0.22 -6.88
C TRP A 317 -21.46 -0.96 -7.10
N SER A 318 -22.31 -1.02 -6.10
CA SER A 318 -23.70 -1.41 -6.32
C SER A 318 -24.45 -0.20 -6.90
N ASP A 319 -25.07 -0.35 -8.05
CA ASP A 319 -25.92 0.64 -8.74
C ASP A 319 -27.10 1.17 -7.88
N SER A 320 -27.10 0.87 -6.59
CA SER A 320 -28.19 1.08 -5.65
C SER A 320 -28.03 2.27 -4.71
N LEU A 321 -26.87 2.98 -4.73
CA LEU A 321 -26.72 4.17 -3.90
C LEU A 321 -27.40 5.38 -4.54
N ASP A 322 -28.31 6.01 -3.80
CA ASP A 322 -28.88 7.29 -4.20
C ASP A 322 -27.80 8.37 -4.12
N GLU A 323 -27.26 8.79 -5.28
CA GLU A 323 -26.22 9.80 -5.38
C GLU A 323 -26.55 11.06 -4.60
N LYS A 324 -27.81 11.47 -4.56
CA LYS A 324 -28.23 12.66 -3.82
C LYS A 324 -28.10 12.48 -2.31
N GLU A 325 -28.47 11.32 -1.80
CA GLU A 325 -28.33 11.02 -0.36
C GLU A 325 -26.86 10.87 0.06
N TRP A 326 -26.01 10.41 -0.86
CA TRP A 326 -24.58 10.17 -0.60
C TRP A 326 -23.67 11.32 -1.05
N ALA A 327 -24.20 12.37 -1.67
CA ALA A 327 -23.41 13.50 -2.18
C ALA A 327 -22.43 14.10 -1.16
N PRO A 328 -22.80 14.33 0.12
CA PRO A 328 -21.86 14.83 1.11
C PRO A 328 -20.70 13.86 1.37
N ALA A 329 -20.99 12.55 1.46
CA ALA A 329 -19.98 11.53 1.70
C ALA A 329 -19.05 11.36 0.50
N LEU A 330 -19.58 11.45 -0.72
CA LEU A 330 -18.78 11.44 -1.95
C LEU A 330 -17.80 12.62 -2.00
N ALA A 331 -18.26 13.82 -1.63
CA ALA A 331 -17.39 15.00 -1.58
C ALA A 331 -16.27 14.85 -0.54
N VAL A 332 -16.59 14.31 0.64
CA VAL A 332 -15.59 14.04 1.70
C VAL A 332 -14.62 12.94 1.28
N SER A 333 -15.11 11.86 0.69
CA SER A 333 -14.23 10.77 0.21
C SER A 333 -13.27 11.23 -0.86
N ASP A 334 -13.74 12.07 -1.81
CA ASP A 334 -12.90 12.67 -2.83
C ASP A 334 -11.82 13.57 -2.20
N PHE A 335 -12.19 14.44 -1.26
CA PHE A 335 -11.23 15.29 -0.55
C PHE A 335 -10.17 14.47 0.19
N ILE A 336 -10.58 13.41 0.91
CA ILE A 336 -9.65 12.52 1.62
C ILE A 336 -8.74 11.79 0.64
N GLY A 337 -9.25 11.36 -0.51
CA GLY A 337 -8.45 10.69 -1.55
C GLY A 337 -7.28 11.54 -2.04
N TRP A 338 -7.40 12.87 -1.98
CA TRP A 338 -6.32 13.79 -2.38
C TRP A 338 -5.41 14.20 -1.22
N PHE A 339 -5.97 14.46 -0.03
CA PHE A 339 -5.26 15.16 1.06
C PHE A 339 -5.17 14.37 2.37
N GLY A 340 -5.75 13.17 2.43
CA GLY A 340 -5.92 12.43 3.68
C GLY A 340 -7.00 13.06 4.57
N GLN A 341 -7.13 12.51 5.77
CA GLN A 341 -8.03 13.09 6.78
C GLN A 341 -7.41 14.37 7.34
N GLN A 342 -7.92 15.51 6.91
CA GLN A 342 -7.58 16.83 7.49
C GLN A 342 -8.49 17.10 8.69
N ILE A 343 -7.95 17.81 9.69
CA ILE A 343 -8.68 18.26 10.89
C ILE A 343 -8.68 19.79 10.90
N PHE A 344 -9.86 20.37 11.01
CA PHE A 344 -10.05 21.81 11.07
C PHE A 344 -11.38 22.17 11.73
N THR A 345 -11.42 23.24 12.49
CA THR A 345 -12.65 23.78 13.09
C THR A 345 -13.38 24.70 12.12
N THR A 346 -12.60 25.43 11.32
CA THR A 346 -13.10 26.22 10.20
C THR A 346 -12.22 26.03 8.97
N PRO A 347 -12.75 26.14 7.75
CA PRO A 347 -11.99 25.89 6.52
C PRO A 347 -10.76 26.80 6.34
N GLU A 348 -10.73 27.98 6.97
CA GLU A 348 -9.62 28.91 6.94
C GLU A 348 -8.35 28.37 7.64
N GLU A 349 -8.49 27.33 8.46
CA GLU A 349 -7.36 26.65 9.11
C GLU A 349 -6.61 25.70 8.14
N LEU A 350 -7.23 25.37 7.01
CA LEU A 350 -6.55 24.56 5.99
C LEU A 350 -5.40 25.32 5.33
N PRO A 351 -4.30 24.63 4.99
CA PRO A 351 -3.21 25.25 4.24
C PRO A 351 -3.72 25.88 2.94
N PRO A 352 -3.26 27.09 2.57
CA PRO A 352 -3.65 27.74 1.31
C PRO A 352 -3.41 26.86 0.08
N GLU A 353 -2.34 26.05 0.08
CA GLU A 353 -2.04 25.08 -0.97
C GLU A 353 -3.14 24.03 -1.11
N THR A 354 -3.67 23.51 -0.01
CA THR A 354 -4.77 22.52 -0.01
C THR A 354 -6.04 23.13 -0.59
N LEU A 355 -6.38 24.36 -0.20
CA LEU A 355 -7.56 25.06 -0.72
C LEU A 355 -7.47 25.28 -2.23
N VAL A 356 -6.33 25.81 -2.71
CA VAL A 356 -6.09 26.08 -4.13
C VAL A 356 -6.07 24.77 -4.94
N GLU A 357 -5.33 23.78 -4.48
CA GLU A 357 -5.20 22.52 -5.19
C GLU A 357 -6.55 21.79 -5.33
N TYR A 358 -7.35 21.74 -4.24
CA TYR A 358 -8.66 21.11 -4.31
C TYR A 358 -9.64 21.93 -5.17
N ALA A 359 -9.58 23.25 -5.12
CA ALA A 359 -10.36 24.11 -6.01
C ALA A 359 -10.03 23.82 -7.48
N MET A 360 -8.76 23.70 -7.86
CA MET A 360 -8.35 23.34 -9.22
C MET A 360 -8.84 21.94 -9.63
N ILE A 361 -8.74 20.95 -8.73
CA ILE A 361 -9.21 19.57 -8.99
C ILE A 361 -10.73 19.53 -9.25
N ARG A 362 -11.50 20.35 -8.55
CA ARG A 362 -12.97 20.37 -8.60
C ARG A 362 -13.54 21.40 -9.57
N THR A 363 -12.70 22.09 -10.32
CA THR A 363 -13.10 23.13 -11.27
C THR A 363 -12.47 22.82 -12.63
N GLN A 364 -13.27 22.95 -13.68
CA GLN A 364 -12.78 22.86 -15.03
C GLN A 364 -12.42 24.26 -15.51
N PRO A 365 -11.15 24.55 -15.88
CA PRO A 365 -10.78 25.88 -16.32
C PRO A 365 -11.40 26.19 -17.68
N GLU A 366 -11.70 27.45 -17.91
CA GLU A 366 -12.15 27.95 -19.22
C GLU A 366 -11.01 27.97 -20.25
N ASP A 367 -9.77 28.10 -19.77
CA ASP A 367 -8.56 28.13 -20.60
C ASP A 367 -8.17 26.74 -21.10
N PRO A 368 -8.00 26.50 -22.43
CA PRO A 368 -7.53 25.23 -22.96
C PRO A 368 -6.08 24.89 -22.56
N GLU A 369 -5.29 25.83 -22.12
CA GLU A 369 -3.95 25.61 -21.55
C GLU A 369 -3.98 25.20 -20.07
N MET A 370 -5.18 24.93 -19.52
CA MET A 370 -5.36 24.54 -18.11
C MET A 370 -4.84 25.58 -17.09
N VAL A 371 -4.95 26.86 -17.43
CA VAL A 371 -4.64 27.98 -16.54
C VAL A 371 -5.93 28.47 -15.88
N PHE A 372 -5.99 28.40 -14.56
CA PHE A 372 -7.13 28.89 -13.79
C PHE A 372 -6.90 30.37 -13.44
N THR A 373 -7.86 31.21 -13.68
CA THR A 373 -7.82 32.62 -13.24
C THR A 373 -7.97 32.75 -11.74
N PRO A 374 -7.47 33.85 -11.12
CA PRO A 374 -7.73 34.12 -9.71
C PRO A 374 -9.22 34.14 -9.34
N GLN A 375 -10.08 34.59 -10.25
CA GLN A 375 -11.53 34.65 -10.05
C GLN A 375 -12.17 33.27 -10.04
N GLU A 376 -11.74 32.35 -10.93
CA GLU A 376 -12.21 30.95 -10.93
C GLU A 376 -11.84 30.24 -9.64
N ILE A 377 -10.60 30.45 -9.15
CA ILE A 377 -10.14 29.83 -7.90
C ILE A 377 -10.85 30.42 -6.69
N ASP A 378 -11.03 31.74 -6.60
CA ASP A 378 -11.78 32.38 -5.51
C ASP A 378 -13.25 31.88 -5.48
N ALA A 379 -13.91 31.84 -6.65
CA ALA A 379 -15.28 31.31 -6.75
C ALA A 379 -15.37 29.83 -6.36
N ALA A 380 -14.39 29.02 -6.76
CA ALA A 380 -14.34 27.60 -6.38
C ALA A 380 -14.13 27.42 -4.88
N ILE A 381 -13.22 28.18 -4.27
CA ILE A 381 -12.97 28.15 -2.82
C ILE A 381 -14.19 28.62 -2.05
N GLN A 382 -14.86 29.68 -2.51
CA GLN A 382 -16.14 30.11 -1.92
C GLN A 382 -17.18 29.00 -1.96
N ARG A 383 -17.33 28.34 -3.09
CA ARG A 383 -18.31 27.25 -3.27
C ARG A 383 -17.98 26.03 -2.41
N LEU A 384 -16.70 25.63 -2.35
CA LEU A 384 -16.25 24.40 -1.68
C LEU A 384 -16.06 24.56 -0.17
N PHE A 385 -15.69 25.77 0.28
CA PHE A 385 -15.28 26.03 1.66
C PHE A 385 -16.00 27.22 2.30
N GLY A 386 -16.75 28.00 1.56
CA GLY A 386 -17.45 29.19 2.05
C GLY A 386 -16.54 30.41 2.31
N ILE A 387 -15.25 30.30 1.97
CA ILE A 387 -14.27 31.38 2.13
C ILE A 387 -14.45 32.40 0.99
N THR A 388 -14.53 33.70 1.33
CA THR A 388 -14.66 34.78 0.35
C THR A 388 -13.43 35.66 0.32
N GLY A 389 -13.08 36.15 -0.87
CA GLY A 389 -11.94 37.09 -1.04
C GLY A 389 -10.58 36.40 -0.77
N PHE A 390 -10.46 35.15 -1.12
CA PHE A 390 -9.27 34.35 -0.93
C PHE A 390 -8.13 34.85 -1.85
N ASP A 391 -6.94 35.07 -1.30
CA ASP A 391 -5.73 35.41 -2.06
C ASP A 391 -4.72 34.24 -1.97
N GLY A 392 -4.69 33.39 -2.97
CA GLY A 392 -3.78 32.25 -3.09
C GLY A 392 -2.48 32.53 -3.85
N LYS A 393 -2.18 33.80 -4.18
CA LYS A 393 -1.01 34.15 -5.02
C LYS A 393 0.34 33.85 -4.39
N GLN A 394 0.40 33.57 -3.06
CA GLN A 394 1.60 33.13 -2.37
C GLN A 394 1.84 31.61 -2.52
N THR A 395 0.86 30.85 -3.01
CA THR A 395 0.99 29.41 -3.18
C THR A 395 1.90 29.05 -4.35
N LYS A 396 2.50 27.86 -4.29
CA LYS A 396 3.37 27.33 -5.35
C LYS A 396 2.64 27.15 -6.71
N PHE A 397 1.31 27.12 -6.70
CA PHE A 397 0.49 26.93 -7.90
C PHE A 397 0.32 28.20 -8.71
N TYR A 398 0.57 29.40 -8.12
CA TYR A 398 0.39 30.66 -8.82
C TYR A 398 1.58 31.00 -9.72
N SER A 399 1.32 31.17 -11.00
CA SER A 399 2.29 31.69 -11.98
C SER A 399 2.08 33.19 -12.19
N LYS A 400 3.09 34.00 -11.84
CA LYS A 400 3.09 35.45 -12.11
C LYS A 400 3.08 35.75 -13.59
N GLU A 401 3.75 34.91 -14.41
CA GLU A 401 3.85 35.04 -15.86
C GLU A 401 2.49 34.86 -16.52
N LYS A 402 1.75 33.81 -16.11
CA LYS A 402 0.42 33.52 -16.65
C LYS A 402 -0.69 34.30 -15.95
N ASN A 403 -0.38 35.01 -14.85
CA ASN A 403 -1.33 35.66 -13.95
C ASN A 403 -2.50 34.72 -13.57
N GLY A 404 -2.15 33.44 -13.26
CA GLY A 404 -3.13 32.39 -12.98
C GLY A 404 -2.50 31.19 -12.27
N TYR A 405 -3.31 30.22 -11.94
CA TYR A 405 -2.88 28.99 -11.26
C TYR A 405 -2.72 27.85 -12.25
N LEU A 406 -1.67 27.05 -12.04
CA LEU A 406 -1.34 25.90 -12.86
C LEU A 406 -1.43 24.65 -12.03
N ILE A 407 -2.14 23.63 -12.55
CA ILE A 407 -2.17 22.32 -11.91
C ILE A 407 -0.90 21.54 -12.28
N TRP A 408 -0.26 20.97 -11.26
CA TRP A 408 0.85 20.05 -11.44
C TRP A 408 0.28 18.63 -11.25
N GLY A 409 0.67 17.71 -12.13
CA GLY A 409 0.22 16.32 -12.00
C GLY A 409 0.55 15.77 -10.62
N ARG A 410 -0.47 15.30 -9.91
CA ARG A 410 -0.38 14.65 -8.60
C ARG A 410 -1.17 13.36 -8.64
N GLY A 411 -0.58 12.29 -8.12
CA GLY A 411 -1.33 11.06 -7.84
C GLY A 411 -2.17 11.22 -6.56
N GLY A 412 -3.38 10.68 -6.56
CA GLY A 412 -4.17 10.53 -5.34
C GLY A 412 -3.53 9.50 -4.40
N SER A 413 -3.85 9.57 -3.12
CA SER A 413 -3.46 8.56 -2.13
C SER A 413 -4.65 7.65 -1.84
N PHE A 414 -4.36 6.36 -1.64
CA PHE A 414 -5.40 5.41 -1.25
C PHE A 414 -5.40 5.27 0.26
N TYR A 415 -6.58 5.45 0.86
CA TYR A 415 -6.80 5.32 2.29
C TYR A 415 -7.85 4.25 2.53
N ASN A 416 -7.62 3.41 3.54
CA ASN A 416 -8.59 2.42 3.97
C ASN A 416 -9.61 3.11 4.87
N THR A 417 -10.74 3.52 4.29
CA THR A 417 -11.78 4.27 5.01
C THR A 417 -13.13 3.62 4.87
N LEU A 418 -13.93 3.71 5.94
CA LEU A 418 -15.37 3.42 5.89
C LEU A 418 -16.15 4.68 6.21
N THR A 419 -17.11 4.99 5.34
CA THR A 419 -17.96 6.15 5.47
C THR A 419 -19.42 5.68 5.46
N PRO A 420 -20.07 5.63 6.62
CA PRO A 420 -21.48 5.27 6.70
C PRO A 420 -22.35 6.34 6.05
N LYS A 421 -23.63 6.00 5.83
CA LYS A 421 -24.60 6.94 5.26
C LYS A 421 -24.60 8.27 6.03
N PRO A 422 -24.50 9.42 5.33
CA PRO A 422 -24.52 10.73 5.95
C PRO A 422 -25.80 10.99 6.76
N LYS A 423 -25.66 11.74 7.85
CA LYS A 423 -26.80 12.23 8.64
C LYS A 423 -27.11 13.66 8.19
N THR A 424 -28.11 13.81 7.33
CA THR A 424 -28.48 15.11 6.76
C THR A 424 -29.77 15.64 7.40
N ALA A 425 -29.73 16.90 7.87
CA ALA A 425 -30.88 17.63 8.39
C ALA A 425 -30.69 19.14 8.23
N ASN A 426 -31.74 19.84 7.85
CA ASN A 426 -31.79 21.32 7.78
C ASN A 426 -30.66 21.94 6.94
N GLY A 427 -30.32 21.38 5.78
CA GLY A 427 -29.26 21.86 4.90
C GLY A 427 -27.82 21.63 5.44
N GLN A 428 -27.68 20.82 6.48
CA GLN A 428 -26.39 20.36 6.98
C GLN A 428 -26.29 18.84 6.96
N SER A 429 -25.10 18.34 6.73
CA SER A 429 -24.81 16.91 6.73
C SER A 429 -23.59 16.61 7.61
N GLN A 430 -23.68 15.54 8.38
CA GLN A 430 -22.56 15.00 9.13
C GLN A 430 -22.11 13.70 8.47
N VAL A 431 -20.82 13.64 8.14
CA VAL A 431 -20.16 12.51 7.48
C VAL A 431 -19.06 12.01 8.40
N ASP A 432 -19.28 10.88 9.04
CA ASP A 432 -18.28 10.24 9.91
C ASP A 432 -17.41 9.34 9.05
N VAL A 433 -16.11 9.64 8.92
CA VAL A 433 -15.16 8.83 8.16
C VAL A 433 -14.21 8.17 9.12
N THR A 434 -14.21 6.85 9.15
CA THR A 434 -13.27 6.07 9.94
C THR A 434 -12.11 5.63 9.06
N LEU A 435 -10.89 5.99 9.46
CA LEU A 435 -9.64 5.55 8.85
C LEU A 435 -9.19 4.26 9.54
N TYR A 436 -8.75 3.31 8.73
CA TYR A 436 -8.23 2.03 9.17
C TYR A 436 -6.81 1.82 8.68
N ARG A 437 -6.05 1.02 9.42
CA ARG A 437 -4.69 0.65 9.09
C ARG A 437 -4.63 -0.42 8.00
N ASP A 438 -5.61 -1.31 8.00
CA ASP A 438 -5.69 -2.48 7.14
C ASP A 438 -6.79 -2.32 6.07
N PRO A 439 -6.65 -2.98 4.91
CA PRO A 439 -7.62 -2.85 3.82
C PRO A 439 -8.99 -3.45 4.12
N LEU A 440 -9.06 -4.46 4.99
CA LEU A 440 -10.34 -5.02 5.43
C LEU A 440 -11.02 -4.16 6.51
N CYS A 441 -10.40 -3.03 6.85
CA CYS A 441 -10.95 -2.08 7.81
C CYS A 441 -11.24 -2.71 9.18
N THR A 442 -10.32 -3.50 9.72
CA THR A 442 -10.45 -4.16 11.03
C THR A 442 -9.72 -3.40 12.14
N MET A 443 -8.64 -2.70 11.81
CA MET A 443 -7.84 -1.94 12.77
C MET A 443 -8.12 -0.45 12.64
N LYS A 444 -9.07 0.02 13.45
CA LYS A 444 -9.46 1.42 13.50
C LYS A 444 -8.31 2.29 14.00
N LEU A 445 -7.99 3.34 13.24
CA LEU A 445 -7.04 4.38 13.65
C LEU A 445 -7.78 5.54 14.31
N ARG A 446 -8.68 6.18 13.59
CA ARG A 446 -9.48 7.31 14.08
C ARG A 446 -10.75 7.50 13.29
N THR A 447 -11.70 8.20 13.86
CA THR A 447 -12.88 8.69 13.13
C THR A 447 -12.85 10.22 13.12
N VAL A 448 -13.06 10.81 11.94
CA VAL A 448 -13.22 12.25 11.77
C VAL A 448 -14.63 12.52 11.28
N ARG A 449 -15.33 13.42 11.96
CA ARG A 449 -16.62 13.94 11.55
C ARG A 449 -16.44 15.19 10.72
N TYR A 450 -16.82 15.10 9.45
CA TYR A 450 -16.96 16.23 8.56
C TYR A 450 -18.36 16.80 8.66
N THR A 451 -18.46 18.11 8.90
CA THR A 451 -19.72 18.84 8.79
C THR A 451 -19.74 19.54 7.45
N MET A 452 -20.79 19.29 6.69
CA MET A 452 -21.01 19.89 5.38
C MET A 452 -22.27 20.77 5.42
N ALA A 453 -22.29 21.85 4.64
CA ALA A 453 -23.49 22.66 4.44
C ALA A 453 -23.87 22.66 2.97
N GLU A 454 -25.17 22.58 2.70
CA GLU A 454 -25.71 22.66 1.35
C GLU A 454 -25.69 24.09 0.84
N ASN A 455 -25.20 24.29 -0.38
CA ASN A 455 -25.25 25.57 -1.08
C ASN A 455 -26.60 25.74 -1.78
N GLU A 456 -26.90 26.95 -2.26
CA GLU A 456 -28.14 27.27 -2.97
C GLU A 456 -28.33 26.46 -4.27
N ASP A 457 -27.22 26.05 -4.90
CA ASP A 457 -27.20 25.22 -6.11
C ASP A 457 -27.31 23.71 -5.83
N GLY A 458 -27.46 23.31 -4.55
CA GLY A 458 -27.52 21.91 -4.13
C GLY A 458 -26.16 21.22 -4.00
N SER A 459 -25.05 21.89 -4.26
CA SER A 459 -23.72 21.39 -3.97
C SER A 459 -23.39 21.48 -2.48
N TRP A 460 -22.33 20.79 -2.03
CA TRP A 460 -21.95 20.73 -0.63
C TRP A 460 -20.61 21.44 -0.40
N ARG A 461 -20.51 22.23 0.68
CA ARG A 461 -19.26 22.84 1.14
C ARG A 461 -18.84 22.32 2.50
N PHE A 462 -17.55 22.28 2.72
CA PHE A 462 -16.96 21.93 4.01
C PHE A 462 -17.18 23.06 5.04
N VAL A 463 -17.52 22.68 6.27
CA VAL A 463 -17.68 23.59 7.41
C VAL A 463 -16.64 23.28 8.49
N SER A 464 -16.49 22.01 8.83
CA SER A 464 -15.49 21.56 9.82
C SER A 464 -15.17 20.10 9.65
N ALA A 465 -14.04 19.68 10.19
CA ALA A 465 -13.61 18.28 10.29
C ALA A 465 -12.97 18.07 11.66
N ILE A 466 -13.66 17.38 12.57
CA ILE A 466 -13.24 17.20 13.95
C ILE A 466 -13.13 15.72 14.32
N PRO A 467 -12.14 15.30 15.14
CA PRO A 467 -12.07 13.95 15.65
C PRO A 467 -13.34 13.60 16.43
N VAL A 468 -13.77 12.33 16.30
CA VAL A 468 -14.86 11.73 17.07
C VAL A 468 -14.28 10.55 17.82
N GLU A 469 -14.54 10.49 19.11
CA GLU A 469 -14.10 9.39 19.97
C GLU A 469 -14.70 8.02 19.57
#